data_eab1624bc2217eaa0fd6d66cacdc1ebd
#
_entry.id   eab1624bc2217eaa0fd6d66cacdc1ebd
#
_cell.length_a   1.000
_cell.length_b   1.000
_cell.length_c   1.000
_cell.angle_alpha   90.00
_cell.angle_beta   90.00
_cell.angle_gamma   90.00
#
_symmetry.space_group_name_H-M   'P 1'
#
loop_
_entity.id
_entity.type
_entity.pdbx_description
1 polymer ?
#
loop_
_entity_poly.entity_id
_entity_poly.type
_entity_poly.pdbx_seq_one_letter_code
_entity_poly.pdbx_strand_id
1 'polypeptide(L)'
;SAVAPTDEISLFVNCFYLDQNFSFLLDHLSAVENLRNINPDISELEWRNLLGQLRLRGEKGTYPLAQLSGGEKLKVALLGLSHAETMPELLLLDEPENHLDIESRELFANAISSYEGAVLLVSHDLAFVEKCGIHESIYLN
;
A
#
# COMPACT_ATOMS: atom_id res chain seq x y z
N SER A 1 -5.00 25.13 8.44
CA SER A 1 -3.71 25.34 7.84
C SER A 1 -3.50 24.38 6.70
N ALA A 2 -2.72 24.78 5.76
CA ALA A 2 -2.59 24.10 4.49
C ALA A 2 -1.33 23.20 4.40
N VAL A 3 -0.71 22.88 5.53
CA VAL A 3 0.46 22.02 5.49
C VAL A 3 0.01 20.59 5.23
N ALA A 4 0.59 19.95 4.21
CA ALA A 4 0.30 18.56 3.94
C ALA A 4 0.79 17.72 5.13
N PRO A 5 -0.03 16.77 5.62
CA PRO A 5 0.37 15.95 6.77
C PRO A 5 1.71 15.24 6.59
N THR A 6 2.02 14.83 5.37
CA THR A 6 3.27 14.15 5.07
C THR A 6 4.50 15.02 5.24
N ASP A 7 4.39 16.34 5.02
CA ASP A 7 5.53 17.24 5.09
C ASP A 7 6.03 17.41 6.52
N GLU A 8 5.12 17.59 7.48
CA GLU A 8 5.50 17.72 8.89
C GLU A 8 5.94 16.39 9.49
N ILE A 9 5.20 15.31 9.18
CA ILE A 9 5.48 14.01 9.75
C ILE A 9 6.81 13.46 9.25
N SER A 10 7.14 13.67 7.99
CA SER A 10 8.38 13.17 7.41
C SER A 10 9.64 13.80 7.99
N LEU A 11 9.53 14.92 8.71
CA LEU A 11 10.66 15.53 9.41
C LEU A 11 11.08 14.73 10.64
N PHE A 12 10.19 13.93 11.23
CA PHE A 12 10.42 13.26 12.50
C PHE A 12 10.37 11.75 12.44
N VAL A 13 9.64 11.18 11.49
CA VAL A 13 9.48 9.74 11.34
C VAL A 13 9.56 9.32 9.88
N ASN A 14 9.97 8.09 9.65
CA ASN A 14 9.91 7.49 8.32
C ASN A 14 8.45 7.16 8.02
N CYS A 15 7.85 7.86 7.08
CA CYS A 15 6.45 7.82 6.78
C CYS A 15 6.20 7.28 5.37
N PHE A 16 5.18 6.43 5.23
CA PHE A 16 4.71 5.93 3.95
C PHE A 16 3.27 6.36 3.74
N TYR A 17 2.99 7.03 2.62
CA TYR A 17 1.66 7.52 2.29
C TYR A 17 1.03 6.68 1.19
N LEU A 18 -0.14 6.14 1.47
CA LEU A 18 -0.90 5.34 0.51
C LEU A 18 -2.28 5.98 0.32
N ASP A 19 -2.55 6.43 -0.88
CA ASP A 19 -3.85 6.95 -1.24
C ASP A 19 -4.63 5.93 -2.08
N GLN A 20 -5.88 6.26 -2.39
CA GLN A 20 -6.77 5.37 -3.15
C GLN A 20 -6.29 5.11 -4.59
N ASN A 21 -5.40 5.96 -5.11
CA ASN A 21 -4.88 5.84 -6.47
C ASN A 21 -3.51 5.17 -6.52
N PHE A 22 -2.96 4.77 -5.37
CA PHE A 22 -1.62 4.19 -5.27
C PHE A 22 -0.57 5.06 -5.96
N SER A 23 -0.62 6.38 -5.74
CA SER A 23 0.21 7.32 -6.48
C SER A 23 1.70 7.22 -6.18
N PHE A 24 2.12 6.47 -5.15
CA PHE A 24 3.53 6.17 -4.94
C PHE A 24 4.09 5.18 -5.97
N LEU A 25 3.22 4.45 -6.65
CA LEU A 25 3.60 3.55 -7.74
C LEU A 25 3.52 4.29 -9.07
N LEU A 26 4.44 3.99 -9.97
CA LEU A 26 4.52 4.64 -11.27
C LEU A 26 3.73 3.83 -12.30
N ASP A 27 2.67 4.41 -12.84
CA ASP A 27 1.74 3.72 -13.74
C ASP A 27 2.36 3.27 -15.06
N HIS A 28 3.39 3.96 -15.52
CA HIS A 28 4.07 3.62 -16.79
C HIS A 28 5.08 2.50 -16.63
N LEU A 29 5.47 2.17 -15.41
CA LEU A 29 6.37 1.07 -15.12
C LEU A 29 5.57 -0.19 -14.77
N SER A 30 6.18 -1.36 -14.96
CA SER A 30 5.58 -2.62 -14.57
C SER A 30 5.59 -2.81 -13.04
N ALA A 31 4.88 -3.82 -12.56
CA ALA A 31 4.94 -4.19 -11.15
C ALA A 31 6.37 -4.53 -10.72
N VAL A 32 7.09 -5.31 -11.52
CA VAL A 32 8.47 -5.69 -11.21
C VAL A 32 9.38 -4.47 -11.16
N GLU A 33 9.25 -3.56 -12.13
CA GLU A 33 10.07 -2.34 -12.14
C GLU A 33 9.78 -1.45 -10.93
N ASN A 34 8.51 -1.29 -10.56
CA ASN A 34 8.13 -0.55 -9.36
C ASN A 34 8.74 -1.17 -8.09
N LEU A 35 8.65 -2.49 -7.96
CA LEU A 35 9.15 -3.19 -6.79
C LEU A 35 10.67 -3.12 -6.70
N ARG A 36 11.37 -3.20 -7.83
CA ARG A 36 12.82 -3.04 -7.86
C ARG A 36 13.26 -1.63 -7.45
N ASN A 37 12.45 -0.63 -7.76
CA ASN A 37 12.71 0.73 -7.28
C ASN A 37 12.54 0.84 -5.76
N ILE A 38 11.60 0.08 -5.19
CA ILE A 38 11.36 0.07 -3.74
C ILE A 38 12.50 -0.64 -3.01
N ASN A 39 12.91 -1.79 -3.51
CA ASN A 39 14.04 -2.52 -2.93
C ASN A 39 14.90 -3.15 -4.03
N PRO A 40 15.99 -2.45 -4.42
CA PRO A 40 16.87 -2.96 -5.49
C PRO A 40 17.70 -4.19 -5.10
N ASP A 41 17.78 -4.53 -3.82
CA ASP A 41 18.52 -5.70 -3.35
C ASP A 41 17.81 -7.01 -3.68
N ILE A 42 16.50 -6.96 -3.94
CA ILE A 42 15.73 -8.13 -4.33
C ILE A 42 15.80 -8.25 -5.86
N SER A 43 16.19 -9.44 -6.34
CA SER A 43 16.33 -9.67 -7.78
C SER A 43 15.00 -9.69 -8.50
N GLU A 44 15.03 -9.50 -9.81
CA GLU A 44 13.83 -9.60 -10.64
C GLU A 44 13.17 -10.96 -10.51
N LEU A 45 13.96 -12.04 -10.49
CA LEU A 45 13.42 -13.40 -10.34
C LEU A 45 12.70 -13.57 -9.00
N GLU A 46 13.27 -13.07 -7.93
CA GLU A 46 12.63 -13.16 -6.61
C GLU A 46 11.33 -12.35 -6.58
N TRP A 47 11.30 -11.13 -7.17
CA TRP A 47 10.07 -10.37 -7.25
C TRP A 47 9.00 -11.09 -8.07
N ARG A 48 9.37 -11.72 -9.18
CA ARG A 48 8.43 -12.49 -9.99
C ARG A 48 7.86 -13.67 -9.21
N ASN A 49 8.68 -14.34 -8.42
CA ASN A 49 8.23 -15.45 -7.57
C ASN A 49 7.24 -14.96 -6.51
N LEU A 50 7.53 -13.83 -5.87
CA LEU A 50 6.64 -13.24 -4.87
C LEU A 50 5.31 -12.81 -5.48
N LEU A 51 5.34 -12.18 -6.66
CA LEU A 51 4.13 -11.82 -7.38
C LEU A 51 3.31 -13.05 -7.76
N GLY A 52 3.97 -14.13 -8.15
CA GLY A 52 3.30 -15.39 -8.47
C GLY A 52 2.56 -15.97 -7.28
N GLN A 53 3.10 -15.83 -6.08
CA GLN A 53 2.43 -16.27 -4.84
C GLN A 53 1.15 -15.49 -4.58
N LEU A 54 1.07 -14.25 -5.07
CA LEU A 54 -0.13 -13.43 -4.97
C LEU A 54 -1.05 -13.59 -6.20
N ARG A 55 -0.78 -14.59 -7.04
CA ARG A 55 -1.53 -14.88 -8.26
C ARG A 55 -1.41 -13.81 -9.35
N LEU A 56 -0.35 -13.03 -9.31
CA LEU A 56 0.02 -12.10 -10.38
C LEU A 56 1.07 -12.76 -11.26
N ARG A 57 0.63 -13.79 -11.98
CA ARG A 57 1.50 -14.66 -12.75
C ARG A 57 1.63 -14.24 -14.21
N GLY A 58 2.65 -14.79 -14.86
CA GLY A 58 2.87 -14.64 -16.29
C GLY A 58 3.21 -13.21 -16.63
N GLU A 59 2.57 -12.70 -17.66
CA GLU A 59 2.88 -11.38 -18.20
C GLU A 59 2.38 -10.22 -17.34
N LYS A 60 1.49 -10.47 -16.35
CA LYS A 60 0.94 -9.40 -15.51
C LYS A 60 2.02 -8.64 -14.76
N GLY A 61 3.09 -9.32 -14.35
CA GLY A 61 4.22 -8.67 -13.69
C GLY A 61 5.01 -7.72 -14.60
N THR A 62 4.88 -7.87 -15.91
CA THR A 62 5.59 -7.07 -16.91
C THR A 62 4.72 -6.04 -17.61
N TYR A 63 3.40 -6.08 -17.40
CA TYR A 63 2.50 -5.06 -17.96
C TYR A 63 2.68 -3.74 -17.23
N PRO A 64 2.50 -2.60 -17.91
CA PRO A 64 2.44 -1.32 -17.21
C PRO A 64 1.41 -1.38 -16.09
N LEU A 65 1.75 -0.81 -14.95
CA LEU A 65 0.90 -0.88 -13.77
C LEU A 65 -0.51 -0.33 -14.04
N ALA A 66 -0.62 0.65 -14.93
CA ALA A 66 -1.91 1.22 -15.32
C ALA A 66 -2.89 0.18 -15.86
N GLN A 67 -2.40 -0.94 -16.39
CA GLN A 67 -3.24 -2.01 -16.93
C GLN A 67 -3.77 -2.99 -15.88
N LEU A 68 -3.28 -2.87 -14.64
CA LEU A 68 -3.72 -3.74 -13.56
C LEU A 68 -5.01 -3.21 -12.91
N SER A 69 -5.81 -4.12 -12.37
CA SER A 69 -6.99 -3.74 -11.59
C SER A 69 -6.59 -3.08 -10.27
N GLY A 70 -7.55 -2.42 -9.60
CA GLY A 70 -7.32 -1.84 -8.27
C GLY A 70 -6.83 -2.87 -7.27
N GLY A 71 -7.43 -4.05 -7.26
CA GLY A 71 -7.00 -5.14 -6.37
C GLY A 71 -5.62 -5.67 -6.69
N GLU A 72 -5.28 -5.75 -7.97
CA GLU A 72 -3.93 -6.16 -8.39
C GLU A 72 -2.90 -5.12 -8.01
N LYS A 73 -3.19 -3.84 -8.20
CA LYS A 73 -2.31 -2.75 -7.75
C LYS A 73 -2.11 -2.79 -6.24
N LEU A 74 -3.17 -3.07 -5.49
CA LEU A 74 -3.08 -3.23 -4.04
C LEU A 74 -2.10 -4.33 -3.66
N LYS A 75 -2.15 -5.47 -4.33
CA LYS A 75 -1.22 -6.57 -4.06
C LYS A 75 0.23 -6.14 -4.28
N VAL A 76 0.48 -5.40 -5.35
CA VAL A 76 1.83 -4.86 -5.63
C VAL A 76 2.25 -3.90 -4.52
N ALA A 77 1.36 -3.01 -4.10
CA ALA A 77 1.64 -2.03 -3.05
C ALA A 77 1.98 -2.72 -1.71
N LEU A 78 1.17 -3.71 -1.32
CA LEU A 78 1.40 -4.43 -0.07
C LEU A 78 2.69 -5.27 -0.12
N LEU A 79 2.98 -5.85 -1.26
CA LEU A 79 4.23 -6.60 -1.43
C LEU A 79 5.44 -5.68 -1.30
N GLY A 80 5.38 -4.51 -1.93
CA GLY A 80 6.45 -3.50 -1.82
C GLY A 80 6.63 -3.03 -0.38
N LEU A 81 5.54 -2.78 0.31
CA LEU A 81 5.59 -2.35 1.71
C LEU A 81 6.23 -3.40 2.60
N SER A 82 5.85 -4.68 2.44
CA SER A 82 6.35 -5.75 3.29
C SER A 82 7.81 -6.12 3.00
N HIS A 83 8.35 -5.72 1.86
CA HIS A 83 9.73 -6.00 1.46
C HIS A 83 10.57 -4.74 1.27
N ALA A 84 10.12 -3.60 1.80
CA ALA A 84 10.90 -2.36 1.75
C ALA A 84 12.20 -2.51 2.52
N GLU A 85 13.25 -1.81 2.08
CA GLU A 85 14.55 -1.85 2.76
C GLU A 85 14.44 -1.44 4.22
N THR A 86 13.60 -0.47 4.50
CA THR A 86 13.32 0.00 5.86
C THR A 86 11.82 0.10 6.04
N MET A 87 11.30 -0.59 7.05
CA MET A 87 9.86 -0.54 7.35
C MET A 87 9.48 0.86 7.83
N PRO A 88 8.45 1.47 7.25
CA PRO A 88 7.98 2.77 7.72
C PRO A 88 7.51 2.72 9.17
N GLU A 89 7.83 3.77 9.93
CA GLU A 89 7.36 3.91 11.31
C GLU A 89 5.89 4.32 11.36
N LEU A 90 5.42 4.99 10.32
CA LEU A 90 4.05 5.47 10.22
C LEU A 90 3.49 5.21 8.82
N LEU A 91 2.33 4.60 8.77
CA LEU A 91 1.54 4.48 7.54
C LEU A 91 0.45 5.54 7.56
N LEU A 92 0.41 6.36 6.52
CA LEU A 92 -0.70 7.29 6.28
C LEU A 92 -1.57 6.69 5.19
N LEU A 93 -2.79 6.33 5.53
CA LEU A 93 -3.72 5.67 4.62
C LEU A 93 -4.92 6.58 4.40
N ASP A 94 -5.09 7.07 3.18
CA ASP A 94 -6.13 8.05 2.83
C ASP A 94 -7.19 7.40 1.95
N GLU A 95 -8.28 7.02 2.56
CA GLU A 95 -9.42 6.35 1.92
C GLU A 95 -8.99 5.19 1.00
N PRO A 96 -8.10 4.29 1.50
CA PRO A 96 -7.53 3.25 0.64
C PRO A 96 -8.55 2.22 0.19
N GLU A 97 -9.66 2.09 0.91
CA GLU A 97 -10.71 1.13 0.58
C GLU A 97 -11.51 1.52 -0.66
N ASN A 98 -11.45 2.78 -1.10
CA ASN A 98 -12.18 3.23 -2.28
C ASN A 98 -11.68 2.46 -3.51
N HIS A 99 -12.61 2.05 -4.37
CA HIS A 99 -12.34 1.30 -5.58
C HIS A 99 -11.85 -0.14 -5.35
N LEU A 100 -11.82 -0.63 -4.10
CA LEU A 100 -11.48 -2.02 -3.82
C LEU A 100 -12.75 -2.86 -3.67
N ASP A 101 -12.71 -4.08 -4.19
CA ASP A 101 -13.78 -5.04 -3.97
C ASP A 101 -13.69 -5.62 -2.54
N ILE A 102 -14.64 -6.45 -2.18
CA ILE A 102 -14.73 -7.00 -0.82
C ILE A 102 -13.48 -7.83 -0.48
N GLU A 103 -13.04 -8.67 -1.41
CA GLU A 103 -11.87 -9.52 -1.20
C GLU A 103 -10.60 -8.69 -0.98
N SER A 104 -10.42 -7.66 -1.80
CA SER A 104 -9.26 -6.76 -1.68
C SER A 104 -9.29 -5.95 -0.39
N ARG A 105 -10.49 -5.52 0.05
CA ARG A 105 -10.63 -4.83 1.33
C ARG A 105 -10.23 -5.72 2.50
N GLU A 106 -10.60 -6.99 2.46
CA GLU A 106 -10.22 -7.94 3.51
C GLU A 106 -8.72 -8.19 3.52
N LEU A 107 -8.12 -8.36 2.34
CA LEU A 107 -6.67 -8.51 2.22
C LEU A 107 -5.95 -7.30 2.81
N PHE A 108 -6.39 -6.11 2.46
CA PHE A 108 -5.81 -4.86 2.96
C PHE A 108 -5.97 -4.75 4.48
N ALA A 109 -7.20 -4.98 4.98
CA ALA A 109 -7.47 -4.87 6.42
C ALA A 109 -6.61 -5.86 7.22
N ASN A 110 -6.43 -7.07 6.73
CA ASN A 110 -5.57 -8.07 7.39
C ASN A 110 -4.11 -7.60 7.43
N ALA A 111 -3.62 -7.03 6.34
CA ALA A 111 -2.25 -6.53 6.28
C ALA A 111 -2.05 -5.38 7.27
N ILE A 112 -3.02 -4.46 7.36
CA ILE A 112 -2.92 -3.31 8.26
C ILE A 112 -3.06 -3.73 9.72
N SER A 113 -3.96 -4.66 10.03
CA SER A 113 -4.16 -5.12 11.42
C SER A 113 -2.92 -5.81 11.98
N SER A 114 -2.08 -6.40 11.14
CA SER A 114 -0.83 -7.04 11.56
C SER A 114 0.38 -6.12 11.43
N TYR A 115 0.21 -4.89 10.99
CA TYR A 115 1.33 -3.95 10.88
C TYR A 115 1.81 -3.51 12.26
N GLU A 116 3.11 -3.61 12.51
CA GLU A 116 3.69 -3.34 13.84
C GLU A 116 3.94 -1.85 14.12
N GLY A 117 4.03 -1.02 13.07
CA GLY A 117 4.23 0.41 13.23
C GLY A 117 2.93 1.16 13.50
N ALA A 118 3.01 2.47 13.56
CA ALA A 118 1.83 3.32 13.71
C ALA A 118 1.07 3.43 12.39
N VAL A 119 -0.25 3.50 12.49
CA VAL A 119 -1.13 3.64 11.32
C VAL A 119 -2.09 4.80 11.57
N LEU A 120 -2.14 5.72 10.62
CA LEU A 120 -3.16 6.76 10.60
C LEU A 120 -4.05 6.52 9.39
N LEU A 121 -5.32 6.18 9.65
CA LEU A 121 -6.27 5.83 8.62
C LEU A 121 -7.37 6.89 8.52
N VAL A 122 -7.53 7.44 7.33
CA VAL A 122 -8.66 8.32 7.01
C VAL A 122 -9.67 7.49 6.21
N SER A 123 -10.86 7.31 6.75
CA SER A 123 -11.91 6.52 6.10
C SER A 123 -13.28 6.95 6.60
N HIS A 124 -14.26 6.87 5.72
CA HIS A 124 -15.67 7.07 6.05
C HIS A 124 -16.40 5.75 6.31
N ASP A 125 -15.73 4.63 6.10
CA ASP A 125 -16.30 3.30 6.27
C ASP A 125 -15.91 2.74 7.63
N LEU A 126 -16.82 2.84 8.60
CA LEU A 126 -16.56 2.42 9.98
C LEU A 126 -16.31 0.90 10.09
N ALA A 127 -16.96 0.10 9.25
CA ALA A 127 -16.73 -1.34 9.25
C ALA A 127 -15.33 -1.67 8.77
N PHE A 128 -14.82 -0.93 7.78
CA PHE A 128 -13.45 -1.10 7.29
C PHE A 128 -12.44 -0.70 8.38
N VAL A 129 -12.67 0.43 9.04
CA VAL A 129 -11.81 0.91 10.13
C VAL A 129 -11.70 -0.15 11.22
N GLU A 130 -12.82 -0.75 11.59
CA GLU A 130 -12.84 -1.79 12.61
C GLU A 130 -12.07 -3.04 12.16
N LYS A 131 -12.23 -3.45 10.92
CA LYS A 131 -11.51 -4.59 10.36
C LYS A 131 -9.99 -4.37 10.34
N CYS A 132 -9.55 -3.12 10.18
CA CYS A 132 -8.13 -2.78 10.22
C CYS A 132 -7.54 -2.83 11.63
N GLY A 133 -8.35 -3.07 12.66
CA GLY A 133 -7.86 -3.13 14.02
C GLY A 133 -7.57 -1.78 14.64
N ILE A 134 -8.18 -0.72 14.12
CA ILE A 134 -8.00 0.63 14.63
C ILE A 134 -8.90 0.82 15.85
N HIS A 135 -8.33 1.19 16.98
CA HIS A 135 -9.03 1.30 18.24
C HIS A 135 -9.24 2.72 18.74
N GLU A 136 -8.50 3.68 18.20
CA GLU A 136 -8.63 5.08 18.56
C GLU A 136 -9.04 5.89 17.34
N SER A 137 -9.99 6.81 17.53
CA SER A 137 -10.53 7.61 16.46
C SER A 137 -10.48 9.09 16.80
N ILE A 138 -10.15 9.89 15.80
CA ILE A 138 -10.23 11.34 15.86
C ILE A 138 -11.21 11.78 14.77
N TYR A 139 -12.27 12.50 15.18
CA TYR A 139 -13.24 12.99 14.23
C TYR A 139 -12.88 14.43 13.84
N LEU A 140 -12.67 14.63 12.54
CA LEU A 140 -12.36 15.93 11.99
C LEU A 140 -13.63 16.53 11.38
N ASN A 141 -13.94 17.75 11.76
CA ASN A 141 -15.07 18.48 11.21
C ASN A 141 -14.62 19.37 10.05
#